data_23c7616193597b0f9c96c1af8469747d
#
_entry.id   23c7616193597b0f9c96c1af8469747d
#
_cell.length_a   1.000
_cell.length_b   1.000
_cell.length_c   1.000
_cell.angle_alpha   90.00
_cell.angle_beta   90.00
_cell.angle_gamma   90.00
#
_symmetry.space_group_name_H-M   'P 1'
#
loop_
_entity.id
_entity.type
_entity.pdbx_description
1 polymer ?
#
loop_
_entity_poly.entity_id
_entity_poly.type
_entity_poly.pdbx_seq_one_letter_code
_entity_poly.pdbx_strand_id
1 'polypeptide(L)'
;MYFNFSYSEFTLENLLMKFNKFLPLSLTVLFLLLPAFLTAKEEKQKLTGSIVKSIVEQFVSMHYSQKPLNDEMSTKIFSHYMRRLDPAHYYFLASDINEFHVYETRIDDMLHSGDVKQALDIFERFKTRLSERLAMMEEFLSEDFDFTRDAKWTLDRSNLPYPESSEAAREIWRTKIKFDLLTLKLADTDIKEGKERL
;
A
#
# COMPACT_ATOMS: atom_id res chain seq x y z
N MET A 1 -25.00 -16.42 48.25
CA MET A 1 -26.03 -16.40 47.21
C MET A 1 -25.34 -16.82 45.92
N TYR A 2 -25.36 -18.13 45.63
CA TYR A 2 -24.64 -18.70 44.47
C TYR A 2 -25.58 -18.70 43.27
N PHE A 3 -25.22 -18.00 42.20
CA PHE A 3 -25.89 -18.06 40.90
C PHE A 3 -25.40 -19.32 40.15
N ASN A 4 -26.25 -20.35 40.11
CA ASN A 4 -26.04 -21.49 39.21
C ASN A 4 -26.41 -21.08 37.78
N PHE A 5 -25.41 -20.92 36.92
CA PHE A 5 -25.61 -20.79 35.46
C PHE A 5 -25.67 -22.20 34.88
N SER A 6 -26.85 -22.62 34.46
CA SER A 6 -27.05 -23.90 33.76
C SER A 6 -26.52 -23.83 32.33
N TYR A 7 -25.49 -24.62 32.05
CA TYR A 7 -24.81 -24.72 30.76
C TYR A 7 -25.55 -25.57 29.71
N SER A 8 -26.83 -25.91 29.89
CA SER A 8 -27.52 -26.94 29.11
C SER A 8 -28.35 -26.46 27.92
N GLU A 9 -28.33 -25.15 27.56
CA GLU A 9 -29.11 -24.64 26.42
C GLU A 9 -28.30 -24.01 25.27
N PHE A 10 -26.99 -24.16 25.28
CA PHE A 10 -26.15 -23.68 24.18
C PHE A 10 -25.77 -24.84 23.25
N THR A 11 -26.73 -25.35 22.50
CA THR A 11 -26.44 -26.27 21.39
C THR A 11 -26.22 -25.50 20.10
N LEU A 12 -25.26 -25.99 19.31
CA LEU A 12 -24.91 -25.43 17.98
C LEU A 12 -26.12 -25.29 17.05
N GLU A 13 -27.13 -26.19 17.23
CA GLU A 13 -28.40 -26.17 16.49
C GLU A 13 -29.28 -24.95 16.84
N ASN A 14 -29.31 -24.51 18.10
CA ASN A 14 -30.04 -23.30 18.50
C ASN A 14 -29.37 -22.01 17.99
N LEU A 15 -28.05 -22.02 17.85
CA LEU A 15 -27.29 -20.92 17.25
C LEU A 15 -27.53 -20.85 15.73
N LEU A 16 -27.53 -22.00 15.06
CA LEU A 16 -27.79 -22.09 13.62
C LEU A 16 -29.23 -21.75 13.24
N MET A 17 -30.20 -22.12 14.06
CA MET A 17 -31.60 -21.75 13.80
C MET A 17 -31.87 -20.25 14.02
N LYS A 18 -31.20 -19.61 14.97
CA LYS A 18 -31.26 -18.14 15.13
C LYS A 18 -30.59 -17.41 14.00
N PHE A 19 -29.44 -17.92 13.49
CA PHE A 19 -28.74 -17.34 12.33
C PHE A 19 -29.57 -17.47 11.04
N ASN A 20 -30.27 -18.57 10.83
CA ASN A 20 -31.03 -18.82 9.61
C ASN A 20 -32.27 -17.92 9.45
N LYS A 21 -32.83 -17.35 10.54
CA LYS A 21 -33.92 -16.37 10.46
C LYS A 21 -33.48 -14.96 10.12
N PHE A 22 -32.21 -14.60 10.35
CA PHE A 22 -31.67 -13.27 10.05
C PHE A 22 -30.82 -13.22 8.77
N LEU A 23 -30.45 -14.40 8.22
CA LEU A 23 -29.62 -14.49 7.02
C LEU A 23 -30.22 -13.79 5.79
N PRO A 24 -31.52 -13.93 5.46
CA PRO A 24 -32.09 -13.24 4.31
C PRO A 24 -32.20 -11.71 4.50
N LEU A 25 -32.38 -11.25 5.75
CA LEU A 25 -32.45 -9.81 6.05
C LEU A 25 -31.06 -9.16 5.98
N SER A 26 -30.03 -9.83 6.46
CA SER A 26 -28.64 -9.33 6.39
C SER A 26 -28.10 -9.31 4.95
N LEU A 27 -28.43 -10.30 4.12
CA LEU A 27 -28.06 -10.33 2.72
C LEU A 27 -28.79 -9.24 1.89
N THR A 28 -30.08 -9.02 2.16
CA THR A 28 -30.83 -7.94 1.49
C THR A 28 -30.34 -6.56 1.91
N VAL A 29 -30.01 -6.33 3.17
CA VAL A 29 -29.41 -5.08 3.65
C VAL A 29 -28.03 -4.87 3.04
N LEU A 30 -27.20 -5.90 2.95
CA LEU A 30 -25.89 -5.83 2.29
C LEU A 30 -26.03 -5.50 0.80
N PHE A 31 -27.02 -6.10 0.09
CA PHE A 31 -27.25 -5.84 -1.34
C PHE A 31 -27.82 -4.44 -1.59
N LEU A 32 -28.57 -3.88 -0.66
CA LEU A 32 -29.09 -2.50 -0.74
C LEU A 32 -28.02 -1.44 -0.41
N LEU A 33 -27.03 -1.78 0.44
CA LEU A 33 -25.95 -0.85 0.80
C LEU A 33 -24.78 -0.87 -0.20
N LEU A 34 -24.58 -1.96 -0.95
CA LEU A 34 -23.50 -2.10 -1.93
C LEU A 34 -23.49 -0.97 -2.99
N PRO A 35 -24.63 -0.63 -3.65
CA PRO A 35 -24.66 0.47 -4.61
C PRO A 35 -24.36 1.83 -3.95
N ALA A 36 -24.79 2.07 -2.71
CA ALA A 36 -24.50 3.31 -2.01
C ALA A 36 -22.99 3.49 -1.71
N PHE A 37 -22.28 2.41 -1.40
CA PHE A 37 -20.82 2.45 -1.24
C PHE A 37 -20.09 2.71 -2.56
N LEU A 38 -20.56 2.09 -3.65
CA LEU A 38 -19.98 2.31 -4.98
C LEU A 38 -20.18 3.75 -5.45
N THR A 39 -21.40 4.29 -5.31
CA THR A 39 -21.70 5.68 -5.69
C THR A 39 -20.93 6.70 -4.86
N ALA A 40 -20.78 6.47 -3.55
CA ALA A 40 -20.01 7.36 -2.67
C ALA A 40 -18.51 7.38 -3.05
N LYS A 41 -17.95 6.24 -3.49
CA LYS A 41 -16.56 6.17 -3.96
C LYS A 41 -16.38 6.93 -5.28
N GLU A 42 -17.29 6.75 -6.23
CA GLU A 42 -17.27 7.44 -7.53
C GLU A 42 -17.45 8.95 -7.36
N GLU A 43 -18.38 9.38 -6.51
CA GLU A 43 -18.63 10.80 -6.23
C GLU A 43 -17.41 11.47 -5.59
N LYS A 44 -16.78 10.81 -4.63
CA LYS A 44 -15.53 11.27 -4.01
C LYS A 44 -14.40 11.40 -5.03
N GLN A 45 -14.26 10.42 -5.91
CA GLN A 45 -13.23 10.43 -6.95
C GLN A 45 -13.48 11.58 -7.94
N LYS A 46 -14.72 11.79 -8.36
CA LYS A 46 -15.12 12.88 -9.27
C LYS A 46 -14.88 14.26 -8.64
N LEU A 47 -15.21 14.44 -7.36
CA LEU A 47 -14.95 15.68 -6.63
C LEU A 47 -13.43 15.93 -6.52
N THR A 48 -12.64 14.91 -6.20
CA THR A 48 -11.17 15.01 -6.15
C THR A 48 -10.61 15.41 -7.50
N GLY A 49 -11.06 14.80 -8.59
CA GLY A 49 -10.62 15.11 -9.94
C GLY A 49 -10.94 16.57 -10.34
N SER A 50 -12.12 17.07 -10.01
CA SER A 50 -12.51 18.48 -10.25
C SER A 50 -11.60 19.45 -9.52
N ILE A 51 -11.27 19.17 -8.26
CA ILE A 51 -10.35 19.99 -7.46
C ILE A 51 -8.93 19.96 -8.06
N VAL A 52 -8.43 18.78 -8.41
CA VAL A 52 -7.10 18.64 -9.04
C VAL A 52 -7.05 19.44 -10.34
N LYS A 53 -8.03 19.29 -11.22
CA LYS A 53 -8.12 20.05 -12.47
C LYS A 53 -8.03 21.56 -12.22
N SER A 54 -8.86 22.10 -11.32
CA SER A 54 -8.86 23.52 -11.01
C SER A 54 -7.52 24.02 -10.47
N ILE A 55 -6.86 23.24 -9.61
CA ILE A 55 -5.52 23.58 -9.08
C ILE A 55 -4.49 23.58 -10.21
N VAL A 56 -4.51 22.57 -11.08
CA VAL A 56 -3.58 22.47 -12.20
C VAL A 56 -3.77 23.62 -13.19
N GLU A 57 -4.99 23.92 -13.59
CA GLU A 57 -5.30 25.05 -14.48
C GLU A 57 -4.80 26.39 -13.90
N GLN A 58 -5.04 26.62 -12.60
CA GLN A 58 -4.55 27.81 -11.91
C GLN A 58 -3.02 27.83 -11.86
N PHE A 59 -2.39 26.70 -11.51
CA PHE A 59 -0.93 26.60 -11.42
C PHE A 59 -0.27 26.85 -12.78
N VAL A 60 -0.75 26.22 -13.84
CA VAL A 60 -0.19 26.37 -15.21
C VAL A 60 -0.34 27.82 -15.70
N SER A 61 -1.51 28.44 -15.45
CA SER A 61 -1.78 29.83 -15.88
C SER A 61 -0.94 30.87 -15.12
N MET A 62 -0.62 30.62 -13.86
CA MET A 62 0.11 31.58 -12.99
C MET A 62 1.63 31.32 -12.93
N HIS A 63 2.11 30.17 -13.45
CA HIS A 63 3.52 29.83 -13.32
C HIS A 63 4.38 30.70 -14.24
N TYR A 64 5.38 31.35 -13.68
CA TYR A 64 6.23 32.30 -14.39
C TYR A 64 6.96 31.74 -15.61
N SER A 65 7.28 30.43 -15.59
CA SER A 65 8.02 29.78 -16.70
C SER A 65 7.12 29.41 -17.89
N GLN A 66 5.78 29.47 -17.73
CA GLN A 66 4.77 29.13 -18.74
C GLN A 66 5.07 27.84 -19.54
N LYS A 67 5.72 26.88 -18.89
CA LYS A 67 5.98 25.58 -19.53
C LYS A 67 4.67 24.84 -19.76
N PRO A 68 4.44 24.29 -20.96
CA PRO A 68 3.24 23.55 -21.24
C PRO A 68 3.20 22.25 -20.43
N LEU A 69 2.00 21.85 -20.02
CA LEU A 69 1.73 20.54 -19.50
C LEU A 69 1.54 19.60 -20.72
N ASN A 70 2.54 18.76 -20.99
CA ASN A 70 2.64 17.88 -22.15
C ASN A 70 3.30 16.55 -21.75
N ASP A 71 3.51 15.63 -22.71
CA ASP A 71 4.12 14.31 -22.50
C ASP A 71 5.47 14.39 -21.78
N GLU A 72 6.33 15.39 -22.10
CA GLU A 72 7.61 15.56 -21.40
C GLU A 72 7.41 15.89 -19.91
N MET A 73 6.42 16.73 -19.62
CA MET A 73 6.07 17.05 -18.24
C MET A 73 5.40 15.86 -17.55
N SER A 74 4.57 15.12 -18.28
CA SER A 74 3.96 13.87 -17.81
C SER A 74 5.00 12.88 -17.34
N THR A 75 6.04 12.61 -18.14
CA THR A 75 7.15 11.72 -17.77
C THR A 75 7.84 12.17 -16.48
N LYS A 76 8.06 13.46 -16.31
CA LYS A 76 8.66 14.01 -15.08
C LYS A 76 7.74 13.84 -13.87
N ILE A 77 6.47 14.12 -14.03
CA ILE A 77 5.47 13.96 -12.97
C ILE A 77 5.35 12.50 -12.56
N PHE A 78 5.25 11.57 -13.54
CA PHE A 78 5.20 10.14 -13.30
C PHE A 78 6.42 9.66 -12.52
N SER A 79 7.63 9.98 -13.01
CA SER A 79 8.88 9.62 -12.33
C SER A 79 8.96 10.17 -10.91
N HIS A 80 8.50 11.40 -10.70
CA HIS A 80 8.43 12.00 -9.37
C HIS A 80 7.43 11.29 -8.46
N TYR A 81 6.26 10.92 -8.98
CA TYR A 81 5.23 10.22 -8.22
C TYR A 81 5.72 8.84 -7.77
N MET A 82 6.29 8.06 -8.70
CA MET A 82 6.84 6.74 -8.39
C MET A 82 7.97 6.82 -7.34
N ARG A 83 8.89 7.77 -7.51
CA ARG A 83 9.98 7.99 -6.54
C ARG A 83 9.50 8.48 -5.18
N ARG A 84 8.35 9.17 -5.10
CA ARG A 84 7.76 9.57 -3.81
C ARG A 84 7.12 8.41 -3.08
N LEU A 85 6.55 7.46 -3.80
CA LEU A 85 5.96 6.26 -3.21
C LEU A 85 7.03 5.24 -2.80
N ASP A 86 8.04 5.03 -3.65
CA ASP A 86 9.08 4.00 -3.43
C ASP A 86 10.47 4.50 -3.83
N PRO A 87 11.08 5.39 -3.03
CA PRO A 87 12.37 6.01 -3.39
C PRO A 87 13.55 5.04 -3.45
N ALA A 88 13.46 3.91 -2.77
CA ALA A 88 14.53 2.92 -2.66
C ALA A 88 14.17 1.56 -3.26
N HIS A 89 13.08 1.48 -4.01
CA HIS A 89 12.62 0.27 -4.69
C HIS A 89 12.44 -0.94 -3.75
N TYR A 90 11.78 -0.69 -2.62
CA TYR A 90 11.49 -1.71 -1.60
C TYR A 90 10.11 -2.32 -1.73
N TYR A 91 9.15 -1.56 -2.24
CA TYR A 91 7.73 -1.94 -2.17
C TYR A 91 7.24 -2.55 -3.47
N PHE A 92 7.32 -1.82 -4.58
CA PHE A 92 6.83 -2.30 -5.87
C PHE A 92 7.66 -3.45 -6.42
N LEU A 93 7.03 -4.26 -7.27
CA LEU A 93 7.69 -5.23 -8.13
C LEU A 93 7.94 -4.63 -9.53
N ALA A 94 8.88 -5.20 -10.28
CA ALA A 94 9.13 -4.82 -11.67
C ALA A 94 7.86 -4.94 -12.54
N SER A 95 7.01 -5.95 -12.27
CA SER A 95 5.72 -6.13 -12.93
C SER A 95 4.74 -4.98 -12.68
N ASP A 96 4.73 -4.41 -11.47
CA ASP A 96 3.89 -3.25 -11.15
C ASP A 96 4.34 -2.03 -11.96
N ILE A 97 5.64 -1.79 -12.04
CA ILE A 97 6.22 -0.68 -12.81
C ILE A 97 5.90 -0.82 -14.29
N ASN A 98 6.04 -2.02 -14.84
CA ASN A 98 5.70 -2.30 -16.24
C ASN A 98 4.20 -2.05 -16.53
N GLU A 99 3.32 -2.41 -15.60
CA GLU A 99 1.88 -2.13 -15.69
C GLU A 99 1.61 -0.61 -15.71
N PHE A 100 2.31 0.15 -14.88
CA PHE A 100 2.09 1.60 -14.75
C PHE A 100 2.76 2.44 -15.83
N HIS A 101 3.75 1.89 -16.52
CA HIS A 101 4.53 2.62 -17.54
C HIS A 101 3.64 3.17 -18.68
N VAL A 102 2.51 2.55 -18.95
CA VAL A 102 1.49 3.04 -19.91
C VAL A 102 0.96 4.44 -19.57
N TYR A 103 1.08 4.88 -18.33
CA TYR A 103 0.61 6.19 -17.86
C TYR A 103 1.68 7.29 -17.95
N GLU A 104 2.94 6.93 -18.22
CA GLU A 104 4.08 7.85 -18.15
C GLU A 104 3.90 9.11 -19.01
N THR A 105 3.37 8.98 -20.20
CA THR A 105 3.14 10.08 -21.16
C THR A 105 1.70 10.58 -21.18
N ARG A 106 0.86 10.20 -20.21
CA ARG A 106 -0.59 10.48 -20.24
C ARG A 106 -1.07 11.26 -19.01
N ILE A 107 -0.15 11.69 -18.15
CA ILE A 107 -0.51 12.40 -16.93
C ILE A 107 -1.12 13.78 -17.23
N ASP A 108 -0.65 14.47 -18.26
CA ASP A 108 -1.20 15.75 -18.70
C ASP A 108 -2.67 15.62 -19.13
N ASP A 109 -3.02 14.61 -19.92
CA ASP A 109 -4.40 14.32 -20.31
C ASP A 109 -5.30 14.03 -19.10
N MET A 110 -4.78 13.25 -18.14
CA MET A 110 -5.46 12.93 -16.89
C MET A 110 -5.70 14.20 -16.05
N LEU A 111 -4.71 15.05 -15.93
CA LEU A 111 -4.81 16.29 -15.17
C LEU A 111 -5.78 17.29 -15.84
N HIS A 112 -5.74 17.41 -17.17
CA HIS A 112 -6.67 18.26 -17.93
C HIS A 112 -8.12 17.77 -17.84
N SER A 113 -8.33 16.45 -17.87
CA SER A 113 -9.67 15.87 -17.74
C SER A 113 -10.17 15.83 -16.29
N GLY A 114 -9.25 15.90 -15.31
CA GLY A 114 -9.55 15.63 -13.91
C GLY A 114 -9.74 14.14 -13.61
N ASP A 115 -9.24 13.24 -14.47
CA ASP A 115 -9.25 11.80 -14.23
C ASP A 115 -8.04 11.40 -13.36
N VAL A 116 -8.29 11.27 -12.08
CA VAL A 116 -7.28 10.87 -11.08
C VAL A 116 -7.26 9.37 -10.79
N LYS A 117 -8.06 8.59 -11.53
CA LYS A 117 -8.25 7.16 -11.25
C LYS A 117 -6.91 6.40 -11.27
N GLN A 118 -6.08 6.63 -12.26
CA GLN A 118 -4.83 5.91 -12.45
C GLN A 118 -3.83 6.21 -11.32
N ALA A 119 -3.76 7.46 -10.86
CA ALA A 119 -2.94 7.82 -9.71
C ALA A 119 -3.43 7.13 -8.43
N LEU A 120 -4.74 7.02 -8.26
CA LEU A 120 -5.34 6.29 -7.14
C LEU A 120 -5.09 4.78 -7.26
N ASP A 121 -5.18 4.19 -8.45
CA ASP A 121 -4.91 2.76 -8.68
C ASP A 121 -3.45 2.41 -8.34
N ILE A 122 -2.48 3.27 -8.74
CA ILE A 122 -1.07 3.13 -8.35
C ILE A 122 -0.93 3.19 -6.82
N PHE A 123 -1.60 4.13 -6.17
CA PHE A 123 -1.55 4.27 -4.72
C PHE A 123 -2.19 3.08 -3.98
N GLU A 124 -3.29 2.52 -4.49
CA GLU A 124 -3.89 1.29 -3.94
C GLU A 124 -2.93 0.09 -4.09
N ARG A 125 -2.24 -0.03 -5.23
CA ARG A 125 -1.20 -1.04 -5.43
C ARG A 125 -0.06 -0.85 -4.42
N PHE A 126 0.38 0.38 -4.20
CA PHE A 126 1.39 0.70 -3.18
C PHE A 126 0.96 0.24 -1.79
N LYS A 127 -0.28 0.54 -1.38
CA LYS A 127 -0.81 0.08 -0.08
C LYS A 127 -0.84 -1.45 0.04
N THR A 128 -1.21 -2.14 -1.03
CA THR A 128 -1.18 -3.61 -1.08
C THR A 128 0.24 -4.12 -0.86
N ARG A 129 1.21 -3.58 -1.61
CA ARG A 129 2.62 -3.95 -1.45
C ARG A 129 3.15 -3.61 -0.07
N LEU A 130 2.81 -2.45 0.48
CA LEU A 130 3.16 -2.07 1.85
C LEU A 130 2.65 -3.09 2.88
N SER A 131 1.39 -3.52 2.77
CA SER A 131 0.82 -4.54 3.66
C SER A 131 1.55 -5.88 3.55
N GLU A 132 1.91 -6.31 2.33
CA GLU A 132 2.72 -7.52 2.12
C GLU A 132 4.10 -7.40 2.78
N ARG A 133 4.74 -6.23 2.70
CA ARG A 133 6.06 -6.00 3.31
C ARG A 133 5.99 -5.96 4.83
N LEU A 134 4.94 -5.36 5.39
CA LEU A 134 4.71 -5.37 6.84
C LEU A 134 4.53 -6.80 7.37
N ALA A 135 3.74 -7.63 6.69
CA ALA A 135 3.59 -9.04 7.06
C ALA A 135 4.93 -9.81 7.00
N MET A 136 5.76 -9.55 5.97
CA MET A 136 7.11 -10.12 5.88
C MET A 136 8.02 -9.65 7.03
N MET A 137 7.93 -8.38 7.41
CA MET A 137 8.70 -7.85 8.56
C MET A 137 8.33 -8.58 9.85
N GLU A 138 7.04 -8.69 10.16
CA GLU A 138 6.57 -9.40 11.35
C GLU A 138 7.08 -10.84 11.41
N GLU A 139 7.08 -11.54 10.27
CA GLU A 139 7.63 -12.88 10.17
C GLU A 139 9.14 -12.90 10.45
N PHE A 140 9.93 -12.04 9.80
CA PHE A 140 11.37 -11.98 9.99
C PHE A 140 11.77 -11.56 11.41
N LEU A 141 11.03 -10.65 12.04
CA LEU A 141 11.29 -10.27 13.41
C LEU A 141 11.06 -11.41 14.42
N SER A 142 10.30 -12.44 14.04
CA SER A 142 10.15 -13.66 14.84
C SER A 142 11.32 -14.65 14.68
N GLU A 143 12.16 -14.52 13.62
CA GLU A 143 13.29 -15.37 13.35
C GLU A 143 14.54 -14.97 14.13
N ASP A 144 15.48 -15.92 14.29
CA ASP A 144 16.83 -15.63 14.76
C ASP A 144 17.76 -15.36 13.57
N PHE A 145 18.55 -14.30 13.68
CA PHE A 145 19.51 -13.92 12.64
C PHE A 145 20.92 -14.36 13.00
N ASP A 146 21.58 -15.03 12.06
CA ASP A 146 23.02 -15.34 12.15
C ASP A 146 23.83 -14.15 11.63
N PHE A 147 24.50 -13.45 12.53
CA PHE A 147 25.36 -12.29 12.23
C PHE A 147 26.80 -12.66 11.91
N THR A 148 27.17 -13.93 11.97
CA THR A 148 28.54 -14.42 11.68
C THR A 148 28.81 -14.57 10.19
N ARG A 149 27.77 -14.64 9.38
CA ARG A 149 27.89 -14.78 7.91
C ARG A 149 28.02 -13.43 7.25
N ASP A 150 29.00 -13.31 6.38
CA ASP A 150 29.17 -12.15 5.53
C ASP A 150 27.91 -11.91 4.66
N ALA A 151 27.41 -10.71 4.71
CA ALA A 151 26.33 -10.26 3.85
C ALA A 151 26.65 -8.86 3.33
N LYS A 152 26.33 -8.60 2.07
CA LYS A 152 26.49 -7.27 1.47
C LYS A 152 25.14 -6.57 1.47
N TRP A 153 25.14 -5.33 1.92
CA TRP A 153 23.99 -4.46 1.87
C TRP A 153 24.31 -3.18 1.12
N THR A 154 23.43 -2.77 0.21
CA THR A 154 23.55 -1.50 -0.50
C THR A 154 22.64 -0.47 0.17
N LEU A 155 23.24 0.54 0.80
CA LEU A 155 22.49 1.58 1.52
C LEU A 155 21.59 2.40 0.62
N ASP A 156 22.12 2.87 -0.51
CA ASP A 156 21.33 3.59 -1.51
C ASP A 156 20.89 2.64 -2.63
N ARG A 157 19.61 2.32 -2.60
CA ARG A 157 18.97 1.47 -3.60
C ARG A 157 18.23 2.24 -4.69
N SER A 158 18.22 3.56 -4.67
CA SER A 158 17.44 4.40 -5.58
C SER A 158 17.72 4.16 -7.07
N ASN A 159 18.90 3.60 -7.40
CA ASN A 159 19.32 3.26 -8.76
C ASN A 159 19.39 1.74 -9.03
N LEU A 160 18.95 0.92 -8.07
CA LEU A 160 18.87 -0.52 -8.28
C LEU A 160 17.53 -0.89 -8.94
N PRO A 161 17.45 -2.00 -9.68
CA PRO A 161 16.19 -2.45 -10.26
C PRO A 161 15.17 -2.77 -9.17
N TYR A 162 13.90 -2.66 -9.52
CA TYR A 162 12.81 -3.19 -8.72
C TYR A 162 12.90 -4.70 -8.63
N PRO A 163 12.50 -5.33 -7.52
CA PRO A 163 12.49 -6.79 -7.39
C PRO A 163 11.54 -7.42 -8.43
N GLU A 164 12.01 -8.47 -9.08
CA GLU A 164 11.27 -9.14 -10.16
C GLU A 164 10.13 -10.02 -9.62
N SER A 165 10.23 -10.48 -8.37
CA SER A 165 9.24 -11.37 -7.75
C SER A 165 9.08 -11.06 -6.25
N SER A 166 8.03 -11.63 -5.65
CA SER A 166 7.82 -11.56 -4.20
C SER A 166 8.95 -12.21 -3.42
N GLU A 167 9.56 -13.27 -3.96
CA GLU A 167 10.71 -13.96 -3.37
C GLU A 167 11.96 -13.07 -3.38
N ALA A 168 12.21 -12.39 -4.51
CA ALA A 168 13.31 -11.41 -4.60
C ALA A 168 13.10 -10.25 -3.63
N ALA A 169 11.88 -9.75 -3.52
CA ALA A 169 11.53 -8.73 -2.55
C ALA A 169 11.72 -9.22 -1.10
N ARG A 170 11.35 -10.48 -0.81
CA ARG A 170 11.53 -11.12 0.49
C ARG A 170 13.00 -11.17 0.91
N GLU A 171 13.89 -11.55 0.01
CA GLU A 171 15.34 -11.58 0.28
C GLU A 171 15.91 -10.17 0.54
N ILE A 172 15.46 -9.17 -0.21
CA ILE A 172 15.85 -7.77 0.03
C ILE A 172 15.42 -7.34 1.44
N TRP A 173 14.18 -7.60 1.83
CA TRP A 173 13.65 -7.23 3.14
C TRP A 173 14.32 -8.01 4.28
N ARG A 174 14.59 -9.30 4.11
CA ARG A 174 15.34 -10.11 5.07
C ARG A 174 16.73 -9.53 5.33
N THR A 175 17.43 -9.19 4.25
CA THR A 175 18.77 -8.60 4.33
C THR A 175 18.73 -7.22 4.99
N LYS A 176 17.71 -6.41 4.67
CA LYS A 176 17.49 -5.10 5.30
C LYS A 176 17.30 -5.22 6.81
N ILE A 177 16.40 -6.08 7.26
CA ILE A 177 16.12 -6.28 8.68
C ILE A 177 17.35 -6.80 9.41
N LYS A 178 18.08 -7.77 8.81
CA LYS A 178 19.37 -8.23 9.37
C LYS A 178 20.35 -7.08 9.55
N PHE A 179 20.48 -6.19 8.55
CA PHE A 179 21.35 -5.02 8.61
C PHE A 179 20.90 -4.02 9.67
N ASP A 180 19.61 -3.72 9.76
CA ASP A 180 19.05 -2.80 10.75
C ASP A 180 19.28 -3.32 12.18
N LEU A 181 19.02 -4.61 12.42
CA LEU A 181 19.28 -5.27 13.70
C LEU A 181 20.79 -5.30 14.04
N LEU A 182 21.66 -5.54 13.06
CA LEU A 182 23.11 -5.48 13.27
C LEU A 182 23.54 -4.07 13.65
N THR A 183 22.98 -3.05 13.02
CA THR A 183 23.28 -1.64 13.33
C THR A 183 22.86 -1.31 14.76
N LEU A 184 21.69 -1.74 15.20
CA LEU A 184 21.22 -1.57 16.57
C LEU A 184 22.12 -2.31 17.58
N LYS A 185 22.51 -3.55 17.25
CA LYS A 185 23.45 -4.34 18.08
C LYS A 185 24.81 -3.68 18.23
N LEU A 186 25.35 -3.10 17.16
CA LEU A 186 26.61 -2.35 17.22
C LEU A 186 26.50 -1.05 18.02
N ALA A 187 25.30 -0.54 18.22
CA ALA A 187 24.98 0.59 19.11
C ALA A 187 24.60 0.14 20.53
N ASP A 188 25.06 -1.05 20.95
CA ASP A 188 24.84 -1.64 22.27
C ASP A 188 23.34 -1.86 22.63
N THR A 189 22.46 -1.97 21.62
CA THR A 189 21.05 -2.32 21.83
C THR A 189 20.91 -3.85 21.85
N ASP A 190 20.21 -4.39 22.84
CA ASP A 190 19.87 -5.82 22.87
C ASP A 190 19.02 -6.21 21.65
N ILE A 191 19.24 -7.41 21.12
CA ILE A 191 18.55 -7.87 19.89
C ILE A 191 17.03 -7.92 20.09
N LYS A 192 16.56 -8.32 21.27
CA LYS A 192 15.12 -8.35 21.56
C LYS A 192 14.53 -6.95 21.54
N GLU A 193 15.18 -6.00 22.20
CA GLU A 193 14.81 -4.59 22.17
C GLU A 193 14.89 -4.01 20.74
N GLY A 194 15.93 -4.40 19.98
CA GLY A 194 16.06 -4.02 18.57
C GLY A 194 14.89 -4.49 17.70
N LYS A 195 14.42 -5.72 17.92
CA LYS A 195 13.23 -6.26 17.21
C LYS A 195 11.94 -5.54 17.57
N GLU A 196 11.80 -5.03 18.79
CA GLU A 196 10.65 -4.24 19.24
C GLU A 196 10.66 -2.79 18.71
N ARG A 197 11.80 -2.29 18.24
CA ARG A 197 11.96 -0.93 17.69
C ARG A 197 11.75 -0.85 16.18
N LEU A 198 11.85 -1.99 15.45
CA LEU A 198 11.65 -2.06 14.01
C LEU A 198 10.20 -2.32 13.64
#